data_819fcbc4d55e9c31653c07ea58a8e369
#
_entry.id   819fcbc4d55e9c31653c07ea58a8e369
#
_cell.length_a   1.000
_cell.length_b   1.000
_cell.length_c   1.000
_cell.angle_alpha   90.00
_cell.angle_beta   90.00
_cell.angle_gamma   90.00
#
_symmetry.space_group_name_H-M   'P 1'
#
loop_
_entity.id
_entity.type
_entity.pdbx_description
1 polymer ?
#
loop_
_entity_poly.entity_id
_entity_poly.type
_entity_poly.pdbx_seq_one_letter_code
_entity_poly.pdbx_strand_id
1 'polypeptide(L)'
;MLTSKPSANGVPGTESHYKAGRLRPLAITARQRSSTAPEFPTVAEAGLPGYEVDQWYGIITSAKVPRPLIDKLSVAIAESVKSPETAQRFSAEGSTPVGSTPDQFSAHIRSEIAKWRKLVKEAALVLN
;
A
#
# COMPACT_ATOMS: atom_id res chain seq x y z
N MET A 1 -23.49 14.45 -20.08
CA MET A 1 -23.38 13.42 -19.02
C MET A 1 -21.94 12.92 -18.99
N LEU A 2 -21.11 13.43 -18.08
CA LEU A 2 -19.70 13.03 -17.97
C LEU A 2 -19.65 11.69 -17.21
N THR A 3 -19.43 10.58 -17.90
CA THR A 3 -19.16 9.28 -17.29
C THR A 3 -17.69 9.25 -16.85
N SER A 4 -17.42 9.64 -15.62
CA SER A 4 -16.10 9.43 -15.02
C SER A 4 -15.93 7.95 -14.70
N LYS A 5 -14.92 7.31 -15.28
CA LYS A 5 -14.53 5.95 -14.87
C LYS A 5 -13.92 6.02 -13.46
N PRO A 6 -14.23 5.07 -12.58
CA PRO A 6 -13.53 4.98 -11.29
C PRO A 6 -12.04 4.75 -11.54
N SER A 7 -11.20 5.45 -10.80
CA SER A 7 -9.75 5.26 -10.84
C SER A 7 -9.23 5.04 -9.41
N ALA A 8 -8.22 4.19 -9.26
CA ALA A 8 -7.54 3.96 -8.01
C ALA A 8 -6.25 4.79 -7.98
N ASN A 9 -6.26 5.87 -7.21
CA ASN A 9 -5.11 6.75 -7.00
C ASN A 9 -4.89 6.92 -5.50
N GLY A 10 -3.65 7.16 -5.10
CA GLY A 10 -3.33 7.45 -3.70
C GLY A 10 -4.05 8.70 -3.18
N VAL A 11 -4.48 8.68 -1.93
CA VAL A 11 -5.23 9.78 -1.28
C VAL A 11 -4.54 11.13 -1.45
N PRO A 12 -3.22 11.29 -1.19
CA PRO A 12 -2.56 12.58 -1.30
C PRO A 12 -2.55 13.16 -2.71
N GLY A 13 -2.35 12.31 -3.72
CA GLY A 13 -2.35 12.75 -5.11
C GLY A 13 -3.71 13.24 -5.62
N THR A 14 -4.78 12.94 -4.92
CA THR A 14 -6.15 13.31 -5.29
C THR A 14 -6.81 14.32 -4.35
N GLU A 15 -6.16 14.64 -3.23
CA GLU A 15 -6.72 15.45 -2.15
C GLU A 15 -7.20 16.83 -2.63
N SER A 16 -6.37 17.54 -3.38
CA SER A 16 -6.73 18.85 -3.95
C SER A 16 -7.94 18.79 -4.88
N HIS A 17 -8.12 17.67 -5.57
CA HIS A 17 -9.22 17.49 -6.51
C HIS A 17 -10.55 17.17 -5.81
N TYR A 18 -10.55 16.33 -4.77
CA TYR A 18 -11.81 16.08 -4.07
C TYR A 18 -12.20 17.23 -3.15
N LYS A 19 -11.24 17.91 -2.50
CA LYS A 19 -11.52 19.15 -1.73
C LYS A 19 -12.08 20.27 -2.60
N ALA A 20 -11.66 20.36 -3.85
CA ALA A 20 -12.23 21.29 -4.83
C ALA A 20 -13.55 20.81 -5.47
N GLY A 21 -14.12 19.69 -5.02
CA GLY A 21 -15.37 19.13 -5.57
C GLY A 21 -15.27 18.54 -6.97
N ARG A 22 -14.06 18.43 -7.53
CA ARG A 22 -13.83 17.87 -8.88
C ARG A 22 -13.86 16.34 -8.92
N LEU A 23 -13.57 15.70 -7.80
CA LEU A 23 -13.65 14.26 -7.61
C LEU A 23 -14.56 13.95 -6.43
N ARG A 24 -15.28 12.84 -6.52
CA ARG A 24 -16.05 12.26 -5.43
C ARG A 24 -15.35 10.98 -4.96
N PRO A 25 -14.69 10.97 -3.81
CA PRO A 25 -14.16 9.75 -3.22
C PRO A 25 -15.30 8.80 -2.87
N LEU A 26 -15.11 7.51 -3.12
CA LEU A 26 -16.10 6.48 -2.81
C LEU A 26 -15.67 5.63 -1.62
N ALA A 27 -14.44 5.13 -1.66
CA ALA A 27 -13.87 4.29 -0.61
C ALA A 27 -12.35 4.20 -0.77
N ILE A 28 -11.68 3.70 0.27
CA ILE A 28 -10.24 3.41 0.32
C ILE A 28 -10.04 1.91 0.12
N THR A 29 -9.08 1.53 -0.72
CA THR A 29 -8.80 0.12 -1.06
C THR A 29 -8.01 -0.63 0.02
N ALA A 30 -7.41 0.10 0.96
CA ALA A 30 -6.65 -0.46 2.06
C ALA A 30 -7.54 -1.22 3.06
N ARG A 31 -6.92 -2.10 3.85
CA ARG A 31 -7.59 -2.86 4.89
C ARG A 31 -8.21 -1.99 5.99
N GLN A 32 -7.57 -0.86 6.29
CA GLN A 32 -8.01 0.09 7.30
C GLN A 32 -8.19 1.48 6.68
N ARG A 33 -9.04 2.29 7.31
CA ARG A 33 -9.20 3.68 6.88
C ARG A 33 -7.88 4.45 6.99
N SER A 34 -7.68 5.40 6.09
CA SER A 34 -6.51 6.29 6.15
C SER A 34 -6.58 7.19 7.37
N SER A 35 -5.45 7.35 8.07
CA SER A 35 -5.35 8.34 9.15
C SER A 35 -5.42 9.79 8.66
N THR A 36 -5.11 10.02 7.39
CA THR A 36 -5.18 11.35 6.75
C THR A 36 -6.54 11.67 6.13
N ALA A 37 -7.42 10.66 5.98
CA ALA A 37 -8.77 10.81 5.42
C ALA A 37 -9.73 9.78 6.08
N PRO A 38 -9.95 9.87 7.40
CA PRO A 38 -10.71 8.88 8.16
C PRO A 38 -12.22 8.88 7.84
N GLU A 39 -12.70 9.93 7.20
CA GLU A 39 -14.08 10.09 6.76
C GLU A 39 -14.47 9.11 5.65
N PHE A 40 -13.51 8.59 4.87
CA PHE A 40 -13.80 7.65 3.80
C PHE A 40 -13.78 6.21 4.30
N PRO A 41 -14.84 5.43 4.02
CA PRO A 41 -14.87 4.02 4.38
C PRO A 41 -13.86 3.22 3.54
N THR A 42 -13.49 2.04 4.00
CA THR A 42 -12.80 1.07 3.16
C THR A 42 -13.78 0.44 2.16
N VAL A 43 -13.27 -0.14 1.07
CA VAL A 43 -14.10 -0.90 0.11
C VAL A 43 -14.75 -2.09 0.80
N ALA A 44 -14.08 -2.70 1.78
CA ALA A 44 -14.64 -3.79 2.58
C ALA A 44 -15.85 -3.32 3.41
N GLU A 45 -15.75 -2.17 4.06
CA GLU A 45 -16.85 -1.55 4.81
C GLU A 45 -18.01 -1.10 3.90
N ALA A 46 -17.69 -0.68 2.69
CA ALA A 46 -18.66 -0.20 1.70
C ALA A 46 -19.45 -1.32 0.98
N GLY A 47 -19.24 -2.59 1.34
CA GLY A 47 -20.07 -3.70 0.85
C GLY A 47 -19.33 -4.83 0.13
N LEU A 48 -17.99 -4.84 0.11
CA LEU A 48 -17.18 -5.93 -0.44
C LEU A 48 -16.26 -6.53 0.65
N PRO A 49 -16.80 -7.31 1.60
CA PRO A 49 -16.02 -7.89 2.69
C PRO A 49 -14.81 -8.68 2.17
N GLY A 50 -13.65 -8.47 2.80
CA GLY A 50 -12.40 -9.13 2.40
C GLY A 50 -11.66 -8.46 1.23
N TYR A 51 -12.21 -7.39 0.66
CA TYR A 51 -11.48 -6.61 -0.34
C TYR A 51 -10.33 -5.84 0.32
N GLU A 52 -9.11 -6.08 -0.19
CA GLU A 52 -7.90 -5.41 0.26
C GLU A 52 -6.90 -5.32 -0.90
N VAL A 53 -6.59 -4.10 -1.30
CA VAL A 53 -5.53 -3.80 -2.26
C VAL A 53 -4.70 -2.64 -1.72
N ASP A 54 -3.51 -2.96 -1.23
CA ASP A 54 -2.55 -1.98 -0.75
C ASP A 54 -1.40 -1.84 -1.73
N GLN A 55 -0.94 -0.60 -1.90
CA GLN A 55 0.31 -0.30 -2.56
C GLN A 55 1.42 -0.28 -1.51
N TRP A 56 2.43 -1.11 -1.68
CA TRP A 56 3.55 -1.20 -0.76
C TRP A 56 4.89 -1.03 -1.49
N TYR A 57 5.87 -0.55 -0.76
CA TYR A 57 7.24 -0.36 -1.24
C TYR A 57 8.20 -1.14 -0.36
N GLY A 58 9.25 -1.69 -0.96
CA GLY A 58 10.28 -2.42 -0.23
C GLY A 58 11.64 -2.31 -0.89
N ILE A 59 12.67 -2.54 -0.10
CA ILE A 59 14.06 -2.56 -0.57
C ILE A 59 14.48 -4.02 -0.74
N ILE A 60 15.00 -4.36 -1.90
CA ILE A 60 15.54 -5.67 -2.21
C ILE A 60 17.02 -5.56 -2.57
N THR A 61 17.76 -6.64 -2.38
CA THR A 61 19.17 -6.73 -2.73
C THR A 61 19.48 -8.08 -3.39
N SER A 62 20.71 -8.22 -3.89
CA SER A 62 21.15 -9.48 -4.48
C SER A 62 21.11 -10.62 -3.45
N ALA A 63 20.71 -11.82 -3.90
CA ALA A 63 20.75 -13.03 -3.08
C ALA A 63 22.19 -13.45 -2.63
N LYS A 64 23.22 -12.86 -3.25
CA LYS A 64 24.63 -13.13 -2.90
C LYS A 64 25.13 -12.27 -1.72
N VAL A 65 24.33 -11.30 -1.24
CA VAL A 65 24.73 -10.46 -0.10
C VAL A 65 24.69 -11.29 1.18
N PRO A 66 25.77 -11.30 2.00
CA PRO A 66 25.82 -12.06 3.24
C PRO A 66 24.73 -11.64 4.22
N ARG A 67 24.12 -12.63 4.89
CA ARG A 67 23.04 -12.41 5.86
C ARG A 67 23.36 -11.36 6.93
N PRO A 68 24.55 -11.32 7.56
CA PRO A 68 24.88 -10.31 8.55
C PRO A 68 24.80 -8.86 8.02
N LEU A 69 25.14 -8.66 6.74
CA LEU A 69 25.02 -7.34 6.11
C LEU A 69 23.56 -6.98 5.84
N ILE A 70 22.74 -7.95 5.41
CA ILE A 70 21.30 -7.77 5.25
C ILE A 70 20.66 -7.36 6.57
N ASP A 71 20.98 -8.06 7.67
CA ASP A 71 20.43 -7.77 9.00
C ASP A 71 20.84 -6.36 9.48
N LYS A 72 22.11 -5.99 9.30
CA LYS A 72 22.60 -4.62 9.62
C LYS A 72 21.89 -3.54 8.83
N LEU A 73 21.72 -3.74 7.53
CA LEU A 73 20.99 -2.79 6.66
C LEU A 73 19.51 -2.70 7.05
N SER A 74 18.89 -3.84 7.36
CA SER A 74 17.49 -3.89 7.78
C SER A 74 17.24 -3.08 9.06
N VAL A 75 18.12 -3.20 10.05
CA VAL A 75 18.04 -2.40 11.29
C VAL A 75 18.15 -0.90 10.97
N ALA A 76 19.16 -0.51 10.21
CA ALA A 76 19.38 0.89 9.85
C ALA A 76 18.20 1.49 9.05
N ILE A 77 17.63 0.71 8.12
CA ILE A 77 16.44 1.11 7.37
C ILE A 77 15.23 1.26 8.31
N ALA A 78 15.00 0.28 9.21
CA ALA A 78 13.88 0.31 10.14
C ALA A 78 13.96 1.52 11.09
N GLU A 79 15.15 1.86 11.58
CA GLU A 79 15.38 3.05 12.39
C GLU A 79 15.11 4.34 11.59
N SER A 80 15.64 4.40 10.36
CA SER A 80 15.46 5.56 9.48
C SER A 80 13.99 5.83 9.16
N VAL A 81 13.23 4.81 8.74
CA VAL A 81 11.81 5.00 8.36
C VAL A 81 10.91 5.30 9.55
N LYS A 82 11.32 4.92 10.77
CA LYS A 82 10.60 5.21 12.02
C LYS A 82 11.03 6.53 12.67
N SER A 83 12.05 7.20 12.14
CA SER A 83 12.44 8.52 12.67
C SER A 83 11.28 9.51 12.52
N PRO A 84 11.08 10.45 13.48
CA PRO A 84 9.97 11.39 13.44
C PRO A 84 9.89 12.18 12.14
N GLU A 85 11.03 12.63 11.61
CA GLU A 85 11.10 13.39 10.36
C GLU A 85 10.62 12.54 9.15
N THR A 86 11.14 11.31 9.03
CA THR A 86 10.77 10.42 7.92
C THR A 86 9.31 9.98 8.05
N ALA A 87 8.86 9.63 9.26
CA ALA A 87 7.47 9.25 9.51
C ALA A 87 6.50 10.38 9.15
N GLN A 88 6.83 11.63 9.45
CA GLN A 88 6.03 12.80 9.07
C GLN A 88 5.94 12.96 7.54
N ARG A 89 7.05 12.78 6.82
CA ARG A 89 7.07 12.85 5.35
C ARG A 89 6.20 11.75 4.73
N PHE A 90 6.34 10.51 5.19
CA PHE A 90 5.50 9.40 4.71
C PHE A 90 4.02 9.64 4.98
N SER A 91 3.69 10.13 6.20
CA SER A 91 2.30 10.46 6.55
C SER A 91 1.73 11.55 5.65
N ALA A 92 2.51 12.58 5.31
CA ALA A 92 2.10 13.64 4.39
C ALA A 92 1.81 13.10 2.98
N GLU A 93 2.46 12.00 2.60
CA GLU A 93 2.21 11.28 1.35
C GLU A 93 1.16 10.15 1.47
N GLY A 94 0.47 10.05 2.63
CA GLY A 94 -0.54 9.02 2.89
C GLY A 94 0.02 7.61 3.05
N SER A 95 1.33 7.49 3.29
CA SER A 95 2.02 6.22 3.48
C SER A 95 2.31 5.98 4.96
N THR A 96 2.31 4.71 5.37
CA THR A 96 2.65 4.30 6.74
C THR A 96 4.00 3.59 6.76
N PRO A 97 5.00 4.10 7.50
CA PRO A 97 6.28 3.44 7.63
C PRO A 97 6.15 2.16 8.46
N VAL A 98 6.56 1.01 7.90
CA VAL A 98 6.46 -0.29 8.57
C VAL A 98 7.79 -0.70 9.21
N GLY A 99 8.90 -0.65 8.47
CA GLY A 99 10.22 -1.07 8.95
C GLY A 99 10.23 -2.54 9.34
N SER A 100 9.74 -3.42 8.47
CA SER A 100 9.68 -4.86 8.67
C SER A 100 11.07 -5.52 8.62
N THR A 101 11.21 -6.66 9.28
CA THR A 101 12.41 -7.51 9.14
C THR A 101 12.45 -8.17 7.75
N PRO A 102 13.64 -8.65 7.29
CA PRO A 102 13.76 -9.36 6.02
C PRO A 102 12.83 -10.57 5.90
N ASP A 103 12.65 -11.32 7.01
CA ASP A 103 11.81 -12.51 7.02
C ASP A 103 10.31 -12.15 6.95
N GLN A 104 9.89 -11.08 7.65
CA GLN A 104 8.53 -10.55 7.56
C GLN A 104 8.23 -10.03 6.15
N PHE A 105 9.17 -9.31 5.54
CA PHE A 105 9.01 -8.81 4.18
C PHE A 105 8.96 -9.95 3.16
N SER A 106 9.79 -10.98 3.31
CA SER A 106 9.73 -12.19 2.48
C SER A 106 8.40 -12.94 2.61
N ALA A 107 7.84 -13.02 3.82
CA ALA A 107 6.53 -13.62 4.05
C ALA A 107 5.42 -12.80 3.39
N HIS A 108 5.49 -11.46 3.49
CA HIS A 108 4.56 -10.56 2.81
C HIS A 108 4.58 -10.73 1.29
N ILE A 109 5.77 -10.75 0.67
CA ILE A 109 5.90 -10.99 -0.78
C ILE A 109 5.25 -12.32 -1.19
N ARG A 110 5.50 -13.39 -0.43
CA ARG A 110 4.89 -14.71 -0.72
C ARG A 110 3.38 -14.67 -0.63
N SER A 111 2.81 -14.00 0.37
CA SER A 111 1.36 -13.87 0.53
C SER A 111 0.73 -13.06 -0.61
N GLU A 112 1.36 -11.96 -1.01
CA GLU A 112 0.89 -11.16 -2.14
C GLU A 112 0.92 -11.95 -3.45
N ILE A 113 2.02 -12.68 -3.72
CA ILE A 113 2.10 -13.55 -4.91
C ILE A 113 0.97 -14.60 -4.90
N ALA A 114 0.70 -15.23 -3.77
CA ALA A 114 -0.37 -16.22 -3.65
C ALA A 114 -1.75 -15.60 -3.87
N LYS A 115 -2.02 -14.43 -3.26
CA LYS A 115 -3.25 -13.68 -3.43
C LYS A 115 -3.51 -13.33 -4.91
N TRP A 116 -2.53 -12.72 -5.55
CA TRP A 116 -2.67 -12.29 -6.95
C TRP A 116 -2.76 -13.47 -7.92
N ARG A 117 -2.01 -14.55 -7.71
CA ARG A 117 -2.14 -15.78 -8.51
C ARG A 117 -3.55 -16.37 -8.43
N LYS A 118 -4.13 -16.42 -7.24
CA LYS A 118 -5.50 -16.88 -7.04
C LYS A 118 -6.49 -16.02 -7.82
N LEU A 119 -6.38 -14.69 -7.66
CA LEU A 119 -7.26 -13.73 -8.33
C LEU A 119 -7.20 -13.83 -9.86
N VAL A 120 -5.99 -13.88 -10.43
CA VAL A 120 -5.79 -14.03 -11.89
C VAL A 120 -6.43 -15.31 -12.40
N LYS A 121 -6.28 -16.42 -11.67
CA LYS A 121 -6.89 -17.71 -12.02
C LYS A 121 -8.43 -17.65 -11.96
N GLU A 122 -8.99 -17.08 -10.90
CA GLU A 122 -10.44 -17.00 -10.69
C GLU A 122 -11.11 -16.03 -11.67
N ALA A 123 -10.44 -14.93 -12.00
CA ALA A 123 -10.93 -13.95 -12.96
C ALA A 123 -10.71 -14.35 -14.43
N ALA A 124 -10.11 -15.52 -14.69
CA ALA A 124 -9.73 -16.00 -16.03
C ALA A 124 -8.96 -14.95 -16.86
N LEU A 125 -8.13 -14.13 -16.20
CA LEU A 125 -7.36 -13.09 -16.85
C LEU A 125 -6.22 -13.73 -17.67
N VAL A 126 -6.18 -13.42 -18.97
CA VAL A 126 -5.04 -13.76 -19.84
C VAL A 126 -4.05 -12.60 -19.74
N LEU A 127 -2.90 -12.86 -19.14
CA LEU A 127 -1.78 -11.90 -19.14
C LEU A 127 -1.01 -12.08 -20.45
N ASN A 128 -1.16 -11.13 -21.36
CA ASN A 128 -0.40 -11.05 -22.61
C ASN A 128 0.98 -10.43 -22.36
#